data_03b667bc21d30e0a6f50772e2e0e1148
#
_entry.id   03b667bc21d30e0a6f50772e2e0e1148
#
_cell.length_a   1.000
_cell.length_b   1.000
_cell.length_c   1.000
_cell.angle_alpha   90.00
_cell.angle_beta   90.00
_cell.angle_gamma   90.00
#
_symmetry.space_group_name_H-M   'P 1'
#
loop_
_entity.id
_entity.type
_entity.pdbx_description
1 polymer ?
#
loop_
_entity_poly.entity_id
_entity_poly.type
_entity_poly.pdbx_seq_one_letter_code
_entity_poly.pdbx_strand_id
1 'polypeptide(L)'
;MSNYFQEFDNKSVIITGAGKGIGRATAIEMARRGAKVIAMARTQSDLVSLQADIGCTTIKVDLSDNVAARAAMKQAGTCDYLINCAGTNVLESVLEMTEDGYEAVMGINLRAALICAQEFARARVASGGGGSILNVTSIAGHRGFKEHMCYAASKAGLEGATRVMAKELGHYGIRVNAVAPTVTMTELAAAAWSDPAKKDPMMVRHPIGRFANVEDVATAIVMLLSSDASMVTGTILPIDGGFLAV
;
A
#
# COMPACT_ATOMS: atom_id res chain seq x y z
N MET A 1 3.93 20.66 -22.29
CA MET A 1 4.29 20.40 -20.89
C MET A 1 3.04 19.82 -20.23
N SER A 2 3.03 18.55 -19.90
CA SER A 2 1.91 17.94 -19.18
C SER A 2 1.78 18.63 -17.81
N ASN A 3 0.57 19.03 -17.49
CA ASN A 3 0.29 19.73 -16.24
C ASN A 3 0.32 18.67 -15.10
N TYR A 4 1.49 18.42 -14.52
CA TYR A 4 1.71 17.41 -13.46
C TYR A 4 0.72 17.54 -12.28
N PHE A 5 0.12 18.71 -12.11
CA PHE A 5 -0.84 18.98 -11.04
C PHE A 5 -2.28 18.50 -11.35
N GLN A 6 -2.57 18.03 -12.57
CA GLN A 6 -3.90 17.58 -13.00
C GLN A 6 -3.87 16.23 -13.72
N GLU A 7 -2.82 15.46 -13.52
CA GLU A 7 -2.60 14.18 -14.20
C GLU A 7 -3.71 13.15 -13.93
N PHE A 8 -4.32 13.22 -12.74
CA PHE A 8 -5.39 12.32 -12.33
C PHE A 8 -6.78 12.96 -12.38
N ASP A 9 -6.95 14.08 -13.09
CA ASP A 9 -8.25 14.71 -13.27
C ASP A 9 -9.27 13.71 -13.85
N ASN A 10 -10.46 13.68 -13.25
CA ASN A 10 -11.53 12.74 -13.56
C ASN A 10 -11.21 11.25 -13.31
N LYS A 11 -10.07 10.94 -12.69
CA LYS A 11 -9.71 9.59 -12.26
C LYS A 11 -10.14 9.35 -10.82
N SER A 12 -10.48 8.10 -10.52
CA SER A 12 -10.86 7.66 -9.19
C SER A 12 -9.91 6.62 -8.65
N VAL A 13 -9.63 6.69 -7.33
CA VAL A 13 -8.70 5.79 -6.65
C VAL A 13 -9.27 5.30 -5.33
N ILE A 14 -9.24 3.97 -5.14
CA ILE A 14 -9.51 3.34 -3.85
C ILE A 14 -8.19 3.19 -3.10
N ILE A 15 -8.14 3.63 -1.84
CA ILE A 15 -6.96 3.51 -0.99
C ILE A 15 -7.35 2.80 0.30
N THR A 16 -6.85 1.59 0.51
CA THR A 16 -7.01 0.87 1.77
C THR A 16 -5.98 1.34 2.78
N GLY A 17 -6.34 1.40 4.08
CA GLY A 17 -5.45 1.92 5.11
C GLY A 17 -5.19 3.43 5.01
N ALA A 18 -6.11 4.19 4.40
CA ALA A 18 -5.95 5.62 4.11
C ALA A 18 -5.99 6.53 5.35
N GLY A 19 -6.31 6.00 6.54
CA GLY A 19 -6.50 6.82 7.74
C GLY A 19 -5.20 7.45 8.28
N LYS A 20 -4.06 6.79 8.14
CA LYS A 20 -2.77 7.19 8.72
C LYS A 20 -1.58 6.85 7.83
N GLY A 21 -0.41 7.39 8.17
CA GLY A 21 0.88 7.03 7.59
C GLY A 21 0.93 7.13 6.07
N ILE A 22 1.49 6.11 5.42
CA ILE A 22 1.69 6.06 3.96
C ILE A 22 0.35 6.20 3.22
N GLY A 23 -0.71 5.51 3.68
CA GLY A 23 -2.02 5.56 3.02
C GLY A 23 -2.63 6.95 3.04
N ARG A 24 -2.53 7.68 4.18
CA ARG A 24 -2.99 9.06 4.29
C ARG A 24 -2.19 10.01 3.41
N ALA A 25 -0.85 9.92 3.46
CA ALA A 25 0.01 10.75 2.63
C ALA A 25 -0.26 10.52 1.13
N THR A 26 -0.47 9.26 0.73
CA THR A 26 -0.83 8.93 -0.65
C THR A 26 -2.21 9.48 -1.04
N ALA A 27 -3.20 9.43 -0.13
CA ALA A 27 -4.53 9.99 -0.38
C ALA A 27 -4.47 11.50 -0.62
N ILE A 28 -3.70 12.22 0.20
CA ILE A 28 -3.48 13.66 0.07
C ILE A 28 -2.78 13.98 -1.27
N GLU A 29 -1.74 13.24 -1.63
CA GLU A 29 -0.99 13.48 -2.87
C GLU A 29 -1.84 13.16 -4.11
N MET A 30 -2.63 12.08 -4.10
CA MET A 30 -3.56 11.75 -5.19
C MET A 30 -4.63 12.83 -5.37
N ALA A 31 -5.23 13.31 -4.28
CA ALA A 31 -6.21 14.40 -4.31
C ALA A 31 -5.59 15.70 -4.85
N ARG A 32 -4.36 16.04 -4.41
CA ARG A 32 -3.63 17.22 -4.90
C ARG A 32 -3.37 17.19 -6.40
N ARG A 33 -3.29 15.97 -6.99
CA ARG A 33 -3.13 15.76 -8.44
C ARG A 33 -4.47 15.54 -9.18
N GLY A 34 -5.61 15.83 -8.56
CA GLY A 34 -6.91 15.85 -9.19
C GLY A 34 -7.72 14.55 -9.06
N ALA A 35 -7.19 13.50 -8.42
CA ALA A 35 -7.92 12.25 -8.26
C ALA A 35 -9.11 12.37 -7.29
N LYS A 36 -10.21 11.68 -7.62
CA LYS A 36 -11.32 11.43 -6.70
C LYS A 36 -10.95 10.27 -5.78
N VAL A 37 -10.65 10.57 -4.52
CA VAL A 37 -10.17 9.57 -3.55
C VAL A 37 -11.35 8.91 -2.83
N ILE A 38 -11.33 7.57 -2.75
CA ILE A 38 -12.20 6.76 -1.90
C ILE A 38 -11.30 6.12 -0.83
N ALA A 39 -11.38 6.66 0.37
CA ALA A 39 -10.55 6.30 1.51
C ALA A 39 -11.20 5.19 2.34
N MET A 40 -10.51 4.07 2.53
CA MET A 40 -10.96 2.95 3.38
C MET A 40 -10.09 2.81 4.61
N ALA A 41 -10.68 2.78 5.81
CA ALA A 41 -9.97 2.54 7.07
C ALA A 41 -10.93 2.03 8.15
N ARG A 42 -10.36 1.52 9.27
CA ARG A 42 -11.13 1.03 10.42
C ARG A 42 -11.63 2.17 11.34
N THR A 43 -10.81 3.20 11.49
CA THR A 43 -11.01 4.27 12.47
C THR A 43 -11.83 5.41 11.85
N GLN A 44 -13.04 5.63 12.38
CA GLN A 44 -13.93 6.67 11.87
C GLN A 44 -13.34 8.08 12.02
N SER A 45 -12.69 8.37 13.15
CA SER A 45 -12.09 9.70 13.37
C SER A 45 -10.99 10.03 12.36
N ASP A 46 -10.17 9.04 11.97
CA ASP A 46 -9.13 9.22 10.97
C ASP A 46 -9.74 9.53 9.58
N LEU A 47 -10.83 8.85 9.24
CA LEU A 47 -11.57 9.08 8.00
C LEU A 47 -12.22 10.47 7.96
N VAL A 48 -12.84 10.89 9.07
CA VAL A 48 -13.46 12.23 9.18
C VAL A 48 -12.38 13.31 9.03
N SER A 49 -11.24 13.15 9.69
CA SER A 49 -10.11 14.08 9.55
C SER A 49 -9.60 14.14 8.11
N LEU A 50 -9.40 13.00 7.46
CA LEU A 50 -8.95 12.98 6.06
C LEU A 50 -9.98 13.61 5.11
N GLN A 51 -11.27 13.33 5.33
CA GLN A 51 -12.34 13.93 4.55
C GLN A 51 -12.38 15.47 4.67
N ALA A 52 -12.14 15.99 5.88
CA ALA A 52 -12.03 17.43 6.10
C ALA A 52 -10.85 18.06 5.35
N ASP A 53 -9.72 17.34 5.25
CA ASP A 53 -8.51 17.84 4.58
C ASP A 53 -8.62 17.86 3.05
N ILE A 54 -9.21 16.82 2.45
CA ILE A 54 -9.15 16.63 0.99
C ILE A 54 -10.52 16.41 0.31
N GLY A 55 -11.63 16.44 1.05
CA GLY A 55 -12.99 16.27 0.48
C GLY A 55 -13.27 14.86 -0.08
N CYS A 56 -12.55 13.82 0.37
CA CYS A 56 -12.68 12.47 -0.16
C CYS A 56 -13.97 11.76 0.26
N THR A 57 -14.38 10.73 -0.50
CA THR A 57 -15.37 9.76 -0.04
C THR A 57 -14.74 8.81 0.96
N THR A 58 -15.43 8.46 2.02
CA THR A 58 -14.94 7.59 3.08
C THR A 58 -15.78 6.33 3.24
N ILE A 59 -15.13 5.18 3.44
CA ILE A 59 -15.77 3.91 3.75
C ILE A 59 -15.09 3.31 4.99
N LYS A 60 -15.85 3.26 6.10
CA LYS A 60 -15.36 2.57 7.31
C LYS A 60 -15.49 1.08 7.12
N VAL A 61 -14.37 0.36 7.21
CA VAL A 61 -14.32 -1.09 7.05
C VAL A 61 -13.18 -1.72 7.85
N ASP A 62 -13.43 -2.87 8.45
CA ASP A 62 -12.39 -3.79 8.91
C ASP A 62 -12.12 -4.81 7.81
N LEU A 63 -10.96 -4.72 7.21
CA LEU A 63 -10.55 -5.60 6.11
C LEU A 63 -10.13 -7.01 6.57
N SER A 64 -10.06 -7.29 7.89
CA SER A 64 -9.90 -8.66 8.39
C SER A 64 -11.16 -9.51 8.15
N ASP A 65 -12.33 -8.88 8.07
CA ASP A 65 -13.58 -9.51 7.64
C ASP A 65 -13.69 -9.53 6.11
N ASN A 66 -13.60 -10.71 5.54
CA ASN A 66 -13.65 -10.93 4.09
C ASN A 66 -15.00 -10.50 3.46
N VAL A 67 -16.10 -10.62 4.19
CA VAL A 67 -17.43 -10.22 3.70
C VAL A 67 -17.52 -8.70 3.68
N ALA A 68 -17.07 -8.04 4.76
CA ALA A 68 -17.02 -6.59 4.83
C ALA A 68 -16.08 -6.01 3.78
N ALA A 69 -14.90 -6.61 3.53
CA ALA A 69 -13.97 -6.19 2.49
C ALA A 69 -14.62 -6.21 1.09
N ARG A 70 -15.30 -7.30 0.72
CA ARG A 70 -16.03 -7.40 -0.55
C ARG A 70 -17.18 -6.38 -0.66
N ALA A 71 -17.93 -6.19 0.42
CA ALA A 71 -19.01 -5.21 0.47
C ALA A 71 -18.49 -3.79 0.29
N ALA A 72 -17.38 -3.42 0.96
CA ALA A 72 -16.74 -2.12 0.82
C ALA A 72 -16.24 -1.87 -0.61
N MET A 73 -15.62 -2.86 -1.26
CA MET A 73 -15.19 -2.74 -2.66
C MET A 73 -16.38 -2.55 -3.61
N LYS A 74 -17.49 -3.25 -3.39
CA LYS A 74 -18.74 -3.04 -4.16
C LYS A 74 -19.32 -1.64 -3.93
N GLN A 75 -19.31 -1.15 -2.68
CA GLN A 75 -19.76 0.19 -2.33
C GLN A 75 -18.91 1.28 -3.00
N ALA A 76 -17.60 1.06 -3.10
CA ALA A 76 -16.69 1.97 -3.80
C ALA A 76 -16.97 2.06 -5.31
N GLY A 77 -17.55 1.03 -5.89
CA GLY A 77 -17.86 0.96 -7.30
C GLY A 77 -16.63 0.79 -8.19
N THR A 78 -16.79 1.09 -9.48
CA THR A 78 -15.70 0.97 -10.45
C THR A 78 -14.79 2.19 -10.40
N CYS A 79 -13.52 1.97 -10.08
CA CYS A 79 -12.49 3.01 -10.00
C CYS A 79 -11.35 2.74 -10.98
N ASP A 80 -10.56 3.77 -11.31
CA ASP A 80 -9.42 3.66 -12.22
C ASP A 80 -8.19 3.04 -11.54
N TYR A 81 -8.03 3.26 -10.23
CA TYR A 81 -6.86 2.80 -9.46
C TYR A 81 -7.25 2.17 -8.13
N LEU A 82 -6.44 1.19 -7.70
CA LEU A 82 -6.49 0.59 -6.37
C LEU A 82 -5.10 0.66 -5.72
N ILE A 83 -5.05 1.14 -4.47
CA ILE A 83 -3.85 1.12 -3.64
C ILE A 83 -4.12 0.25 -2.42
N ASN A 84 -3.50 -0.93 -2.36
CA ASN A 84 -3.50 -1.82 -1.21
C ASN A 84 -2.41 -1.36 -0.24
N CYS A 85 -2.76 -0.48 0.71
CA CYS A 85 -1.84 0.06 1.71
C CYS A 85 -2.19 -0.37 3.15
N ALA A 86 -3.36 -0.97 3.38
CA ALA A 86 -3.69 -1.52 4.69
C ALA A 86 -2.68 -2.59 5.11
N GLY A 87 -2.20 -2.49 6.35
CA GLY A 87 -1.23 -3.44 6.87
C GLY A 87 -1.13 -3.37 8.39
N THR A 88 -0.66 -4.46 8.97
CA THR A 88 -0.35 -4.60 10.40
C THR A 88 0.91 -5.44 10.58
N ASN A 89 1.48 -5.37 11.77
CA ASN A 89 2.59 -6.23 12.17
C ASN A 89 2.39 -6.71 13.60
N VAL A 90 2.68 -7.98 13.84
CA VAL A 90 2.78 -8.59 15.17
C VAL A 90 4.21 -9.14 15.27
N LEU A 91 4.96 -8.63 16.25
CA LEU A 91 6.35 -9.02 16.46
C LEU A 91 6.39 -10.26 17.36
N GLU A 92 6.71 -11.40 16.77
CA GLU A 92 6.83 -12.68 17.44
C GLU A 92 8.07 -13.42 16.95
N SER A 93 8.81 -14.03 17.87
CA SER A 93 9.92 -14.91 17.48
C SER A 93 9.39 -16.19 16.81
N VAL A 94 10.24 -16.85 16.03
CA VAL A 94 9.87 -18.14 15.39
C VAL A 94 9.40 -19.18 16.42
N LEU A 95 9.94 -19.14 17.64
CA LEU A 95 9.61 -20.08 18.71
C LEU A 95 8.31 -19.74 19.44
N GLU A 96 7.82 -18.53 19.31
CA GLU A 96 6.69 -17.99 20.09
C GLU A 96 5.52 -17.53 19.20
N MET A 97 5.62 -17.76 17.89
CA MET A 97 4.55 -17.39 16.95
C MET A 97 3.23 -18.02 17.37
N THR A 98 2.20 -17.17 17.44
CA THR A 98 0.83 -17.60 17.75
C THR A 98 -0.02 -17.69 16.49
N GLU A 99 -1.05 -18.54 16.52
CA GLU A 99 -2.04 -18.62 15.43
C GLU A 99 -2.79 -17.29 15.25
N ASP A 100 -3.11 -16.61 16.36
CA ASP A 100 -3.77 -15.30 16.32
C ASP A 100 -2.89 -14.24 15.68
N GLY A 101 -1.59 -14.19 16.00
CA GLY A 101 -0.63 -13.30 15.38
C GLY A 101 -0.47 -13.57 13.88
N TYR A 102 -0.39 -14.86 13.50
CA TYR A 102 -0.37 -15.28 12.09
C TYR A 102 -1.63 -14.82 11.35
N GLU A 103 -2.83 -15.13 11.85
CA GLU A 103 -4.10 -14.76 11.20
C GLU A 103 -4.27 -13.24 11.11
N ALA A 104 -3.90 -12.49 12.15
CA ALA A 104 -3.96 -11.03 12.13
C ALA A 104 -3.08 -10.44 11.02
N VAL A 105 -1.85 -10.93 10.87
CA VAL A 105 -0.90 -10.41 9.86
C VAL A 105 -1.27 -10.89 8.46
N MET A 106 -1.48 -12.19 8.26
CA MET A 106 -1.79 -12.75 6.93
C MET A 106 -3.16 -12.29 6.44
N GLY A 107 -4.12 -12.16 7.35
CA GLY A 107 -5.49 -11.69 7.07
C GLY A 107 -5.51 -10.29 6.46
N ILE A 108 -4.79 -9.36 7.06
CA ILE A 108 -4.77 -7.96 6.61
C ILE A 108 -3.77 -7.75 5.47
N ASN A 109 -2.51 -8.19 5.63
CA ASN A 109 -1.45 -7.82 4.71
C ASN A 109 -1.54 -8.55 3.37
N LEU A 110 -2.07 -9.77 3.36
CA LEU A 110 -2.14 -10.61 2.15
C LEU A 110 -3.59 -10.86 1.72
N ARG A 111 -4.38 -11.58 2.52
CA ARG A 111 -5.72 -12.01 2.13
C ARG A 111 -6.63 -10.83 1.75
N ALA A 112 -6.67 -9.76 2.55
CA ALA A 112 -7.49 -8.59 2.26
C ALA A 112 -7.04 -7.89 0.98
N ALA A 113 -5.73 -7.73 0.77
CA ALA A 113 -5.19 -7.12 -0.46
C ALA A 113 -5.57 -7.91 -1.71
N LEU A 114 -5.52 -9.26 -1.64
CA LEU A 114 -5.95 -10.13 -2.75
C LEU A 114 -7.45 -10.03 -3.03
N ILE A 115 -8.28 -9.96 -1.98
CA ILE A 115 -9.74 -9.76 -2.11
C ILE A 115 -10.03 -8.41 -2.78
N CYS A 116 -9.41 -7.33 -2.30
CA CYS A 116 -9.60 -6.00 -2.89
C CYS A 116 -9.14 -5.96 -4.36
N ALA A 117 -7.99 -6.56 -4.67
CA ALA A 117 -7.48 -6.64 -6.04
C ALA A 117 -8.43 -7.46 -6.96
N GLN A 118 -8.98 -8.57 -6.48
CA GLN A 118 -9.93 -9.40 -7.23
C GLN A 118 -11.22 -8.62 -7.55
N GLU A 119 -11.83 -7.95 -6.56
CA GLU A 119 -13.06 -7.18 -6.77
C GLU A 119 -12.81 -5.98 -7.69
N PHE A 120 -11.70 -5.27 -7.51
CA PHE A 120 -11.28 -4.20 -8.42
C PHE A 120 -11.11 -4.70 -9.86
N ALA A 121 -10.35 -5.77 -10.06
CA ALA A 121 -10.08 -6.31 -11.39
C ALA A 121 -11.37 -6.75 -12.09
N ARG A 122 -12.28 -7.44 -11.38
CA ARG A 122 -13.59 -7.85 -11.92
C ARG A 122 -14.41 -6.64 -12.39
N ALA A 123 -14.49 -5.58 -11.57
CA ALA A 123 -15.23 -4.37 -11.92
C ALA A 123 -14.60 -3.66 -13.13
N ARG A 124 -13.25 -3.57 -13.19
CA ARG A 124 -12.54 -2.94 -14.30
C ARG A 124 -12.69 -3.71 -15.59
N VAL A 125 -12.51 -5.03 -15.58
CA VAL A 125 -12.69 -5.87 -16.76
C VAL A 125 -14.13 -5.76 -17.31
N ALA A 126 -15.13 -5.81 -16.43
CA ALA A 126 -16.54 -5.65 -16.81
C ALA A 126 -16.86 -4.27 -17.40
N SER A 127 -16.09 -3.23 -17.07
CA SER A 127 -16.26 -1.87 -17.59
C SER A 127 -15.38 -1.52 -18.80
N GLY A 128 -14.69 -2.49 -19.39
CA GLY A 128 -13.85 -2.29 -20.58
C GLY A 128 -12.34 -2.30 -20.31
N GLY A 129 -11.93 -2.56 -19.06
CA GLY A 129 -10.51 -2.68 -18.69
C GLY A 129 -9.80 -1.36 -18.42
N GLY A 130 -8.47 -1.42 -18.44
CA GLY A 130 -7.57 -0.32 -18.11
C GLY A 130 -7.45 -0.09 -16.59
N GLY A 131 -6.47 0.72 -16.18
CA GLY A 131 -6.23 1.09 -14.77
C GLY A 131 -4.97 0.51 -14.17
N SER A 132 -4.80 0.67 -12.85
CA SER A 132 -3.62 0.14 -12.17
C SER A 132 -3.90 -0.25 -10.72
N ILE A 133 -3.25 -1.32 -10.27
CA ILE A 133 -3.19 -1.77 -8.88
C ILE A 133 -1.79 -1.51 -8.35
N LEU A 134 -1.70 -0.91 -7.17
CA LEU A 134 -0.46 -0.77 -6.44
C LEU A 134 -0.55 -1.44 -5.07
N ASN A 135 0.42 -2.29 -4.77
CA ASN A 135 0.54 -2.98 -3.50
C ASN A 135 1.68 -2.38 -2.67
N VAL A 136 1.42 -2.07 -1.40
CA VAL A 136 2.47 -1.64 -0.46
C VAL A 136 3.00 -2.86 0.27
N THR A 137 4.19 -3.32 -0.15
CA THR A 137 4.94 -4.43 0.46
C THR A 137 5.93 -3.92 1.51
N SER A 138 7.12 -4.46 1.58
CA SER A 138 8.19 -4.03 2.49
C SER A 138 9.51 -4.66 2.07
N ILE A 139 10.63 -4.03 2.41
CA ILE A 139 11.95 -4.68 2.33
C ILE A 139 12.03 -5.98 3.16
N ALA A 140 11.11 -6.17 4.11
CA ALA A 140 11.01 -7.42 4.86
C ALA A 140 10.57 -8.61 3.98
N GLY A 141 9.99 -8.38 2.80
CA GLY A 141 9.75 -9.42 1.80
C GLY A 141 11.04 -9.90 1.10
N HIS A 142 12.11 -9.12 1.16
CA HIS A 142 13.39 -9.39 0.51
C HIS A 142 14.49 -9.79 1.50
N ARG A 143 14.37 -9.41 2.77
CA ARG A 143 15.39 -9.61 3.79
C ARG A 143 14.79 -9.98 5.14
N GLY A 144 15.46 -10.91 5.85
CA GLY A 144 15.03 -11.32 7.18
C GLY A 144 15.27 -10.24 8.24
N PHE A 145 14.24 -9.99 9.04
CA PHE A 145 14.29 -9.18 10.25
C PHE A 145 13.83 -10.02 11.43
N LYS A 146 14.48 -9.83 12.58
CA LYS A 146 14.13 -10.53 13.82
C LYS A 146 12.64 -10.29 14.14
N GLU A 147 11.94 -11.31 14.58
CA GLU A 147 10.52 -11.25 15.01
C GLU A 147 9.50 -10.88 13.89
N HIS A 148 9.90 -10.95 12.61
CA HIS A 148 9.06 -10.55 11.47
C HIS A 148 8.62 -11.72 10.58
N MET A 149 8.60 -12.96 11.07
CA MET A 149 8.35 -14.12 10.21
C MET A 149 7.02 -14.03 9.44
N CYS A 150 5.89 -13.83 10.15
CA CYS A 150 4.58 -13.72 9.50
C CYS A 150 4.47 -12.47 8.64
N TYR A 151 5.04 -11.35 9.09
CA TYR A 151 5.07 -10.11 8.32
C TYR A 151 5.85 -10.27 7.02
N ALA A 152 7.07 -10.80 7.09
CA ALA A 152 7.91 -11.06 5.92
C ALA A 152 7.22 -12.01 4.93
N ALA A 153 6.65 -13.11 5.42
CA ALA A 153 5.88 -14.06 4.61
C ALA A 153 4.70 -13.40 3.90
N SER A 154 3.94 -12.54 4.62
CA SER A 154 2.79 -11.82 4.04
C SER A 154 3.22 -10.86 2.93
N LYS A 155 4.34 -10.12 3.12
CA LYS A 155 4.84 -9.15 2.15
C LYS A 155 5.47 -9.83 0.93
N ALA A 156 6.25 -10.89 1.13
CA ALA A 156 6.77 -11.73 0.04
C ALA A 156 5.65 -12.41 -0.75
N GLY A 157 4.60 -12.90 -0.07
CA GLY A 157 3.41 -13.46 -0.72
C GLY A 157 2.69 -12.43 -1.60
N LEU A 158 2.56 -11.18 -1.13
CA LEU A 158 1.94 -10.10 -1.89
C LEU A 158 2.78 -9.71 -3.12
N GLU A 159 4.10 -9.79 -3.05
CA GLU A 159 5.00 -9.60 -4.19
C GLU A 159 4.85 -10.71 -5.24
N GLY A 160 4.75 -11.97 -4.80
CA GLY A 160 4.42 -13.09 -5.67
C GLY A 160 3.10 -12.88 -6.39
N ALA A 161 2.06 -12.51 -5.65
CA ALA A 161 0.74 -12.20 -6.19
C ALA A 161 0.77 -11.00 -7.16
N THR A 162 1.57 -9.96 -6.89
CA THR A 162 1.76 -8.81 -7.80
C THR A 162 2.22 -9.27 -9.18
N ARG A 163 3.21 -10.16 -9.26
CA ARG A 163 3.71 -10.68 -10.52
C ARG A 163 2.68 -11.53 -11.27
N VAL A 164 1.92 -12.36 -10.56
CA VAL A 164 0.84 -13.15 -11.16
C VAL A 164 -0.27 -12.24 -11.70
N MET A 165 -0.74 -11.29 -10.90
CA MET A 165 -1.77 -10.34 -11.33
C MET A 165 -1.32 -9.50 -12.53
N ALA A 166 -0.06 -9.06 -12.57
CA ALA A 166 0.49 -8.34 -13.73
C ALA A 166 0.42 -9.18 -15.01
N LYS A 167 0.75 -10.47 -14.92
CA LYS A 167 0.68 -11.41 -16.04
C LYS A 167 -0.75 -11.65 -16.52
N GLU A 168 -1.68 -11.85 -15.58
CA GLU A 168 -3.06 -12.20 -15.91
C GLU A 168 -3.90 -10.98 -16.32
N LEU A 169 -3.63 -9.80 -15.78
CA LEU A 169 -4.45 -8.61 -16.01
C LEU A 169 -3.91 -7.69 -17.10
N GLY A 170 -2.67 -7.90 -17.54
CA GLY A 170 -2.02 -7.05 -18.55
C GLY A 170 -2.78 -6.96 -19.88
N HIS A 171 -3.36 -8.06 -20.35
CA HIS A 171 -4.13 -8.05 -21.60
C HIS A 171 -5.49 -7.32 -21.50
N TYR A 172 -5.94 -7.01 -20.27
CA TYR A 172 -7.07 -6.10 -20.03
C TYR A 172 -6.62 -4.63 -19.84
N GLY A 173 -5.33 -4.33 -20.05
CA GLY A 173 -4.78 -3.00 -19.85
C GLY A 173 -4.64 -2.59 -18.37
N ILE A 174 -4.68 -3.53 -17.42
CA ILE A 174 -4.52 -3.26 -16.00
C ILE A 174 -3.07 -3.57 -15.61
N ARG A 175 -2.34 -2.55 -15.15
CA ARG A 175 -0.98 -2.70 -14.63
C ARG A 175 -1.02 -3.04 -13.15
N VAL A 176 -0.10 -3.88 -12.68
CA VAL A 176 -0.01 -4.23 -11.26
C VAL A 176 1.45 -4.15 -10.81
N ASN A 177 1.73 -3.28 -9.85
CA ASN A 177 3.06 -3.06 -9.31
C ASN A 177 3.04 -3.04 -7.78
N ALA A 178 4.22 -3.10 -7.18
CA ALA A 178 4.38 -2.91 -5.75
C ALA A 178 5.51 -1.93 -5.42
N VAL A 179 5.40 -1.28 -4.28
CA VAL A 179 6.53 -0.60 -3.62
C VAL A 179 6.93 -1.39 -2.38
N ALA A 180 8.24 -1.45 -2.10
CA ALA A 180 8.82 -2.12 -0.93
C ALA A 180 9.56 -1.09 -0.05
N PRO A 181 8.83 -0.36 0.83
CA PRO A 181 9.45 0.63 1.69
C PRO A 181 10.35 -0.01 2.77
N THR A 182 11.37 0.75 3.16
CA THR A 182 12.11 0.56 4.41
C THR A 182 11.34 1.13 5.60
N VAL A 183 12.02 1.28 6.75
CA VAL A 183 11.47 2.03 7.89
C VAL A 183 10.99 3.39 7.38
N THR A 184 9.69 3.60 7.50
CA THR A 184 9.04 4.84 7.07
C THR A 184 8.53 5.58 8.30
N MET A 185 8.91 6.83 8.46
CA MET A 185 8.64 7.65 9.63
C MET A 185 7.17 8.07 9.68
N THR A 186 6.33 7.15 10.14
CA THR A 186 4.95 7.42 10.56
C THR A 186 4.95 7.81 12.04
N GLU A 187 3.84 8.33 12.58
CA GLU A 187 3.71 8.60 14.02
C GLU A 187 4.05 7.36 14.88
N LEU A 188 3.57 6.18 14.45
CA LEU A 188 3.88 4.92 15.14
C LEU A 188 5.37 4.55 15.04
N ALA A 189 5.98 4.73 13.88
CA ALA A 189 7.39 4.44 13.68
C ALA A 189 8.29 5.41 14.44
N ALA A 190 7.93 6.69 14.56
CA ALA A 190 8.69 7.67 15.32
C ALA A 190 8.85 7.24 16.78
N ALA A 191 7.78 6.72 17.40
CA ALA A 191 7.86 6.18 18.77
C ALA A 191 8.72 4.91 18.84
N ALA A 192 8.55 3.97 17.89
CA ALA A 192 9.29 2.70 17.87
C ALA A 192 10.80 2.85 17.60
N TRP A 193 11.19 3.92 16.89
CA TRP A 193 12.58 4.21 16.49
C TRP A 193 13.18 5.42 17.23
N SER A 194 12.61 5.78 18.39
CA SER A 194 13.14 6.88 19.25
C SER A 194 14.43 6.50 19.98
N ASP A 195 14.67 5.21 20.25
CA ASP A 195 15.86 4.71 20.90
C ASP A 195 17.06 4.67 19.94
N PRO A 196 18.14 5.45 20.19
CA PRO A 196 19.35 5.44 19.38
C PRO A 196 20.01 4.07 19.27
N ALA A 197 20.00 3.26 20.33
CA ALA A 197 20.61 1.92 20.33
C ALA A 197 19.95 0.99 19.30
N LYS A 198 18.67 1.19 19.00
CA LYS A 198 17.93 0.46 17.96
C LYS A 198 18.03 1.15 16.60
N LYS A 199 17.95 2.49 16.59
CA LYS A 199 17.91 3.32 15.38
C LYS A 199 19.24 3.33 14.63
N ASP A 200 20.35 3.59 15.33
CA ASP A 200 21.63 3.88 14.69
C ASP A 200 22.20 2.68 13.89
N PRO A 201 22.17 1.43 14.39
CA PRO A 201 22.61 0.27 13.58
C PRO A 201 21.77 0.04 12.32
N MET A 202 20.48 0.41 12.37
CA MET A 202 19.61 0.32 11.20
C MET A 202 19.87 1.46 10.23
N MET A 203 20.12 2.67 10.74
CA MET A 203 20.36 3.86 9.92
C MET A 203 21.65 3.77 9.10
N VAL A 204 22.74 3.26 9.68
CA VAL A 204 24.03 3.06 9.00
C VAL A 204 23.90 2.22 7.73
N ARG A 205 22.88 1.37 7.65
CA ARG A 205 22.62 0.50 6.48
C ARG A 205 21.84 1.22 5.36
N HIS A 206 21.51 2.49 5.53
CA HIS A 206 20.87 3.29 4.49
C HIS A 206 21.89 4.24 3.86
N PRO A 207 22.39 3.98 2.63
CA PRO A 207 23.34 4.87 1.97
C PRO A 207 22.91 6.34 1.89
N ILE A 208 21.59 6.59 1.78
CA ILE A 208 21.04 7.96 1.80
C ILE A 208 21.12 8.63 3.20
N GLY A 209 21.43 7.87 4.26
CA GLY A 209 21.69 8.40 5.60
C GLY A 209 20.44 8.82 6.39
N ARG A 210 19.24 8.43 5.94
CA ARG A 210 17.99 8.66 6.67
C ARG A 210 16.97 7.56 6.42
N PHE A 211 16.01 7.43 7.31
CA PHE A 211 14.79 6.66 7.05
C PHE A 211 13.89 7.39 6.04
N ALA A 212 12.99 6.64 5.40
CA ALA A 212 12.02 7.23 4.49
C ALA A 212 10.96 8.05 5.26
N ASN A 213 10.52 9.15 4.68
CA ASN A 213 9.30 9.84 5.08
C ASN A 213 8.10 9.23 4.35
N VAL A 214 6.90 9.48 4.83
CA VAL A 214 5.67 8.98 4.17
C VAL A 214 5.51 9.55 2.76
N GLU A 215 5.99 10.76 2.52
CA GLU A 215 5.99 11.46 1.23
C GLU A 215 6.93 10.80 0.21
N ASP A 216 8.09 10.28 0.63
CA ASP A 216 9.00 9.54 -0.26
C ASP A 216 8.28 8.32 -0.87
N VAL A 217 7.51 7.62 -0.04
CA VAL A 217 6.73 6.45 -0.47
C VAL A 217 5.52 6.86 -1.30
N ALA A 218 4.76 7.86 -0.86
CA ALA A 218 3.58 8.35 -1.57
C ALA A 218 3.91 8.82 -2.98
N THR A 219 5.01 9.57 -3.17
CA THR A 219 5.48 10.03 -4.49
C THR A 219 5.80 8.86 -5.42
N ALA A 220 6.48 7.83 -4.92
CA ALA A 220 6.80 6.64 -5.72
C ALA A 220 5.54 5.85 -6.11
N ILE A 221 4.55 5.74 -5.20
CA ILE A 221 3.24 5.15 -5.48
C ILE A 221 2.57 5.88 -6.64
N VAL A 222 2.47 7.19 -6.54
CA VAL A 222 1.80 8.02 -7.54
C VAL A 222 2.51 7.95 -8.90
N MET A 223 3.84 7.95 -8.92
CA MET A 223 4.63 7.75 -10.14
C MET A 223 4.31 6.41 -10.82
N LEU A 224 4.20 5.31 -10.08
CA LEU A 224 3.87 4.00 -10.64
C LEU A 224 2.42 3.89 -11.13
N LEU A 225 1.51 4.72 -10.61
CA LEU A 225 0.13 4.79 -11.09
C LEU A 225 0.00 5.67 -12.36
N SER A 226 0.90 6.61 -12.56
CA SER A 226 0.85 7.60 -13.64
C SER A 226 0.98 7.01 -15.05
N SER A 227 0.70 7.81 -16.05
CA SER A 227 0.89 7.48 -17.47
C SER A 227 2.38 7.32 -17.84
N ASP A 228 3.28 7.97 -17.11
CA ASP A 228 4.72 7.85 -17.32
C ASP A 228 5.24 6.43 -17.04
N ALA A 229 4.51 5.66 -16.22
CA ALA A 229 4.79 4.26 -15.94
C ALA A 229 3.99 3.28 -16.83
N SER A 230 3.54 3.69 -18.02
CA SER A 230 2.65 2.90 -18.91
C SER A 230 3.20 1.52 -19.30
N MET A 231 4.53 1.36 -19.38
CA MET A 231 5.19 0.08 -19.66
C MET A 231 5.73 -0.63 -18.40
N VAL A 232 5.39 -0.13 -17.20
CA VAL A 232 5.83 -0.72 -15.95
C VAL A 232 4.70 -1.56 -15.34
N THR A 233 4.88 -2.89 -15.32
CA THR A 233 3.97 -3.82 -14.65
C THR A 233 4.75 -5.02 -14.12
N GLY A 234 4.34 -5.59 -12.99
CA GLY A 234 5.00 -6.72 -12.31
C GLY A 234 6.25 -6.34 -11.51
N THR A 235 6.60 -5.05 -11.42
CA THR A 235 7.75 -4.60 -10.64
C THR A 235 7.46 -4.51 -9.14
N ILE A 236 8.51 -4.77 -8.36
CA ILE A 236 8.57 -4.47 -6.93
C ILE A 236 9.67 -3.41 -6.78
N LEU A 237 9.28 -2.17 -6.52
CA LEU A 237 10.21 -1.05 -6.42
C LEU A 237 10.59 -0.80 -4.97
N PRO A 238 11.86 -1.04 -4.56
CA PRO A 238 12.34 -0.69 -3.22
C PRO A 238 12.35 0.84 -3.03
N ILE A 239 11.81 1.30 -1.90
CA ILE A 239 11.92 2.69 -1.44
C ILE A 239 12.67 2.65 -0.13
N ASP A 240 13.97 2.43 -0.21
CA ASP A 240 14.77 1.94 0.91
C ASP A 240 16.08 2.70 1.15
N GLY A 241 16.32 3.78 0.41
CA GLY A 241 17.54 4.56 0.56
C GLY A 241 18.82 3.77 0.26
N GLY A 242 18.72 2.69 -0.53
CA GLY A 242 19.84 1.81 -0.89
C GLY A 242 20.10 0.67 0.10
N PHE A 243 19.21 0.45 1.07
CA PHE A 243 19.38 -0.58 2.11
C PHE A 243 19.59 -1.99 1.54
N LEU A 244 18.94 -2.36 0.46
CA LEU A 244 19.06 -3.66 -0.18
C LEU A 244 20.26 -3.77 -1.12
N ALA A 245 20.92 -2.66 -1.44
CA ALA A 245 22.05 -2.61 -2.37
C ALA A 245 23.40 -2.88 -1.67
N VAL A 246 23.45 -2.90 -0.32
CA VAL A 246 24.65 -3.03 0.51
C VAL A 246 24.54 -4.13 1.55
#